data_8319169bc979f3d2f4924dc89c949bd1
#
_entry.id   8319169bc979f3d2f4924dc89c949bd1
#
_cell.length_a   1.000
_cell.length_b   1.000
_cell.length_c   1.000
_cell.angle_alpha   90.00
_cell.angle_beta   90.00
_cell.angle_gamma   90.00
#
_symmetry.space_group_name_H-M   'P 1'
#
loop_
_entity.id
_entity.type
_entity.pdbx_description
1 polymer ?
#
loop_
_entity_poly.entity_id
_entity_poly.type
_entity_poly.pdbx_seq_one_letter_code
_entity_poly.pdbx_strand_id
1 'polypeptide(L)'
;MMVQGSVAAVSEKPTHKRFTLLAILLLTITVAYIDRVNITVLMADPAFLNDLGLTNNPAKTGLLMSCFLVAYGIGNVCLSGLGDILGPKKSMIMAIIIWFVAMLVGGFATILGVMLLSRFLLGLGEGLHFPMMNTYCRAWFPVQEKAKASAIWFIGTSVAPAIGMPVFAWIVATHSWHWTFFFAAFIGLIPLFFLGMTADTPRQHKTINQAEID
;
A
#
# COMPACT_ATOMS: atom_id res chain seq x y z
N MET A 1 -34.66 32.47 -42.57
CA MET A 1 -35.13 32.14 -41.24
C MET A 1 -34.56 30.77 -40.87
N MET A 2 -33.34 30.77 -40.27
CA MET A 2 -32.63 29.54 -39.90
C MET A 2 -33.03 29.22 -38.46
N VAL A 3 -33.67 28.07 -38.26
CA VAL A 3 -33.99 27.51 -36.95
C VAL A 3 -32.71 26.84 -36.42
N GLN A 4 -32.01 27.52 -35.53
CA GLN A 4 -30.96 26.90 -34.74
C GLN A 4 -31.64 25.93 -33.75
N GLY A 5 -31.62 24.64 -34.08
CA GLY A 5 -31.93 23.57 -33.12
C GLY A 5 -30.87 23.53 -32.03
N SER A 6 -31.19 24.09 -30.87
CA SER A 6 -30.45 23.89 -29.64
C SER A 6 -30.58 22.41 -29.29
N VAL A 7 -29.55 21.62 -29.58
CA VAL A 7 -29.39 20.28 -29.00
C VAL A 7 -29.14 20.52 -27.53
N ALA A 8 -30.18 20.29 -26.71
CA ALA A 8 -30.04 20.27 -25.26
C ALA A 8 -28.99 19.20 -24.92
N ALA A 9 -27.83 19.63 -24.44
CA ALA A 9 -26.84 18.74 -23.92
C ALA A 9 -27.47 17.96 -22.77
N VAL A 10 -27.68 16.67 -22.97
CA VAL A 10 -28.12 15.76 -21.91
C VAL A 10 -27.04 15.85 -20.82
N SER A 11 -27.40 16.47 -19.70
CA SER A 11 -26.52 16.55 -18.52
C SER A 11 -26.32 15.12 -18.00
N GLU A 12 -25.27 14.49 -18.46
CA GLU A 12 -24.86 13.18 -17.94
C GLU A 12 -24.46 13.33 -16.47
N LYS A 13 -24.98 12.45 -15.61
CA LYS A 13 -24.56 12.41 -14.20
C LYS A 13 -23.11 11.92 -14.12
N PRO A 14 -22.28 12.48 -13.22
CA PRO A 14 -20.91 12.02 -13.04
C PRO A 14 -20.86 10.54 -12.64
N THR A 15 -19.91 9.79 -13.16
CA THR A 15 -19.78 8.33 -12.95
C THR A 15 -19.26 7.94 -11.57
N HIS A 16 -18.82 8.90 -10.75
CA HIS A 16 -18.30 8.71 -9.39
C HIS A 16 -17.11 7.71 -9.28
N LYS A 17 -16.35 7.50 -10.36
CA LYS A 17 -15.19 6.58 -10.40
C LYS A 17 -14.05 7.02 -9.48
N ARG A 18 -13.94 8.31 -9.19
CA ARG A 18 -13.00 8.85 -8.21
C ARG A 18 -13.19 8.24 -6.81
N PHE A 19 -14.43 7.93 -6.41
CA PHE A 19 -14.70 7.29 -5.12
C PHE A 19 -14.34 5.80 -5.13
N THR A 20 -14.46 5.13 -6.27
CA THR A 20 -13.95 3.76 -6.44
C THR A 20 -12.43 3.73 -6.30
N LEU A 21 -11.73 4.68 -6.93
CA LEU A 21 -10.29 4.83 -6.73
C LEU A 21 -9.95 5.08 -5.26
N LEU A 22 -10.68 5.96 -4.58
CA LEU A 22 -10.45 6.26 -3.17
C LEU A 22 -10.59 5.03 -2.28
N ALA A 23 -11.60 4.18 -2.54
CA ALA A 23 -11.75 2.90 -1.85
C ALA A 23 -10.56 1.94 -2.11
N ILE A 24 -10.05 1.91 -3.35
CA ILE A 24 -8.86 1.13 -3.69
C ILE A 24 -7.63 1.67 -2.95
N LEU A 25 -7.45 2.98 -2.89
CA LEU A 25 -6.34 3.59 -2.14
C LEU A 25 -6.44 3.29 -0.64
N LEU A 26 -7.64 3.38 -0.05
CA LEU A 26 -7.89 3.01 1.34
C LEU A 26 -7.54 1.53 1.59
N LEU A 27 -7.98 0.62 0.73
CA LEU A 27 -7.64 -0.79 0.81
C LEU A 27 -6.13 -1.02 0.73
N THR A 28 -5.46 -0.36 -0.22
CA THR A 28 -4.02 -0.53 -0.45
C THR A 28 -3.19 -0.09 0.74
N ILE A 29 -3.51 1.08 1.34
CA ILE A 29 -2.79 1.55 2.53
C ILE A 29 -3.09 0.69 3.76
N THR A 30 -4.33 0.19 3.89
CA THR A 30 -4.69 -0.70 4.99
C THR A 30 -3.84 -1.97 4.93
N VAL A 31 -3.72 -2.58 3.74
CA VAL A 31 -2.90 -3.79 3.56
C VAL A 31 -1.41 -3.50 3.81
N ALA A 32 -0.87 -2.39 3.29
CA ALA A 32 0.52 -2.01 3.55
C ALA A 32 0.81 -1.84 5.06
N TYR A 33 -0.12 -1.26 5.81
CA TYR A 33 0.04 -1.11 7.26
C TYR A 33 -0.18 -2.41 8.05
N ILE A 34 -0.94 -3.37 7.51
CA ILE A 34 -1.01 -4.74 8.08
C ILE A 34 0.39 -5.39 8.04
N ASP A 35 1.12 -5.28 6.93
CA ASP A 35 2.49 -5.81 6.82
C ASP A 35 3.46 -5.19 7.84
N ARG A 36 3.27 -3.92 8.15
CA ARG A 36 4.05 -3.20 9.16
C ARG A 36 3.75 -3.67 10.58
N VAL A 37 2.49 -4.00 10.86
CA VAL A 37 2.05 -4.52 12.17
C VAL A 37 2.59 -5.92 12.43
N ASN A 38 2.79 -6.74 11.41
CA ASN A 38 3.31 -8.09 11.52
C ASN A 38 4.57 -8.15 12.40
N ILE A 39 5.60 -7.38 12.07
CA ILE A 39 6.86 -7.41 12.83
C ILE A 39 6.69 -6.97 14.28
N THR A 40 5.74 -6.08 14.57
CA THR A 40 5.46 -5.63 15.94
C THR A 40 4.95 -6.79 16.81
N VAL A 41 4.07 -7.62 16.26
CA VAL A 41 3.57 -8.83 16.95
C VAL A 41 4.70 -9.84 17.12
N LEU A 42 5.53 -10.06 16.09
CA LEU A 42 6.62 -11.03 16.12
C LEU A 42 7.74 -10.65 17.09
N MET A 43 7.99 -9.37 17.31
CA MET A 43 8.97 -8.91 18.30
C MET A 43 8.58 -9.24 19.75
N ALA A 44 7.33 -9.64 19.98
CA ALA A 44 6.86 -10.15 21.27
C ALA A 44 6.82 -11.69 21.32
N ASP A 45 7.06 -12.38 20.20
CA ASP A 45 7.02 -13.85 20.12
C ASP A 45 8.36 -14.49 20.46
N PRO A 46 8.44 -15.34 21.52
CA PRO A 46 9.68 -16.00 21.92
C PRO A 46 10.26 -16.92 20.84
N ALA A 47 9.43 -17.61 20.05
CA ALA A 47 9.88 -18.50 18.99
C ALA A 47 10.61 -17.72 17.90
N PHE A 48 10.02 -16.62 17.41
CA PHE A 48 10.63 -15.72 16.44
C PHE A 48 11.98 -15.16 16.93
N LEU A 49 12.03 -14.70 18.19
CA LEU A 49 13.25 -14.17 18.79
C LEU A 49 14.35 -15.23 18.91
N ASN A 50 13.99 -16.45 19.28
CA ASN A 50 14.93 -17.55 19.42
C ASN A 50 15.48 -18.02 18.06
N ASP A 51 14.60 -18.23 17.07
CA ASP A 51 14.97 -18.73 15.74
C ASP A 51 15.95 -17.80 15.02
N LEU A 52 15.83 -16.48 15.23
CA LEU A 52 16.69 -15.49 14.62
C LEU A 52 17.86 -15.03 15.52
N GLY A 53 18.04 -15.64 16.70
CA GLY A 53 19.12 -15.30 17.63
C GLY A 53 19.00 -13.88 18.19
N LEU A 54 17.77 -13.42 18.43
CA LEU A 54 17.43 -12.08 18.93
C LEU A 54 17.16 -12.07 20.45
N THR A 55 17.03 -13.25 21.06
CA THR A 55 16.74 -13.40 22.48
C THR A 55 17.76 -12.65 23.32
N ASN A 56 17.28 -11.85 24.27
CA ASN A 56 18.11 -11.00 25.14
C ASN A 56 19.01 -9.97 24.41
N ASN A 57 18.69 -9.62 23.16
CA ASN A 57 19.43 -8.61 22.40
C ASN A 57 18.51 -7.53 21.82
N PRO A 58 18.04 -6.57 22.64
CA PRO A 58 17.14 -5.50 22.19
C PRO A 58 17.72 -4.68 21.03
N ALA A 59 19.04 -4.50 20.97
CA ALA A 59 19.68 -3.75 19.89
C ALA A 59 19.50 -4.44 18.53
N LYS A 60 19.72 -5.76 18.46
CA LYS A 60 19.49 -6.54 17.24
C LYS A 60 18.01 -6.56 16.86
N THR A 61 17.12 -6.67 17.84
CA THR A 61 15.67 -6.62 17.60
C THR A 61 15.25 -5.27 17.04
N GLY A 62 15.82 -4.18 17.56
CA GLY A 62 15.61 -2.82 17.03
C GLY A 62 16.08 -2.63 15.60
N LEU A 63 17.11 -3.37 15.14
CA LEU A 63 17.56 -3.31 13.74
C LEU A 63 16.47 -3.70 12.74
N LEU A 64 15.55 -4.57 13.09
CA LEU A 64 14.45 -4.97 12.22
C LEU A 64 13.57 -3.78 11.84
N MET A 65 13.28 -2.90 12.80
CA MET A 65 12.50 -1.70 12.56
C MET A 65 13.36 -0.59 11.92
N SER A 66 14.58 -0.40 12.38
CA SER A 66 15.49 0.63 11.85
C SER A 66 15.84 0.37 10.39
N CYS A 67 16.13 -0.87 10.01
CA CYS A 67 16.41 -1.27 8.64
C CYS A 67 15.22 -0.95 7.71
N PHE A 68 14.01 -1.29 8.16
CA PHE A 68 12.79 -0.95 7.45
C PHE A 68 12.63 0.58 7.29
N LEU A 69 12.77 1.36 8.35
CA LEU A 69 12.57 2.81 8.31
C LEU A 69 13.59 3.52 7.43
N VAL A 70 14.86 3.10 7.47
CA VAL A 70 15.90 3.63 6.58
C VAL A 70 15.56 3.34 5.13
N ALA A 71 15.23 2.11 4.80
CA ALA A 71 14.83 1.72 3.46
C ALA A 71 13.55 2.44 2.99
N TYR A 72 12.58 2.63 3.89
CA TYR A 72 11.37 3.40 3.64
C TYR A 72 11.69 4.86 3.28
N GLY A 73 12.59 5.50 4.04
CA GLY A 73 13.06 6.85 3.73
C GLY A 73 13.75 6.94 2.37
N ILE A 74 14.64 5.98 2.05
CA ILE A 74 15.30 5.87 0.74
C ILE A 74 14.25 5.69 -0.37
N GLY A 75 13.29 4.78 -0.20
CA GLY A 75 12.22 4.54 -1.16
C GLY A 75 11.36 5.78 -1.39
N ASN A 76 11.02 6.48 -0.33
CA ASN A 76 10.19 7.69 -0.40
C ASN A 76 10.89 8.85 -1.14
N VAL A 77 12.17 9.06 -0.88
CA VAL A 77 12.93 10.17 -1.49
C VAL A 77 13.46 9.81 -2.87
N CYS A 78 14.13 8.65 -3.00
CA CYS A 78 14.86 8.31 -4.22
C CYS A 78 13.96 7.69 -5.29
N LEU A 79 12.91 6.95 -4.91
CA LEU A 79 12.05 6.26 -5.87
C LEU A 79 10.77 7.03 -6.21
N SER A 80 10.45 8.12 -5.51
CA SER A 80 9.25 8.93 -5.78
C SER A 80 9.21 9.47 -7.20
N GLY A 81 10.37 9.83 -7.79
CA GLY A 81 10.48 10.27 -9.17
C GLY A 81 10.06 9.24 -10.23
N LEU A 82 9.99 7.96 -9.88
CA LEU A 82 9.46 6.93 -10.78
C LEU A 82 7.99 7.17 -11.14
N GLY A 83 7.24 7.83 -10.26
CA GLY A 83 5.87 8.21 -10.54
C GLY A 83 5.73 9.19 -11.71
N ASP A 84 6.72 10.06 -11.91
CA ASP A 84 6.74 11.03 -13.01
C ASP A 84 7.13 10.35 -14.34
N ILE A 85 7.96 9.30 -14.28
CA ILE A 85 8.46 8.58 -15.48
C ILE A 85 7.49 7.47 -15.90
N LEU A 86 7.04 6.64 -14.97
CA LEU A 86 6.23 5.44 -15.25
C LEU A 86 4.73 5.66 -15.06
N GLY A 87 4.36 6.76 -14.41
CA GLY A 87 3.01 7.02 -13.92
C GLY A 87 2.72 6.35 -12.57
N PRO A 88 1.72 6.86 -11.81
CA PRO A 88 1.43 6.38 -10.46
C PRO A 88 0.96 4.92 -10.44
N LYS A 89 0.21 4.46 -11.43
CA LYS A 89 -0.28 3.08 -11.51
C LYS A 89 0.85 2.06 -11.57
N LYS A 90 1.77 2.21 -12.54
CA LYS A 90 2.88 1.27 -12.73
C LYS A 90 3.82 1.30 -11.53
N SER A 91 4.09 2.47 -10.98
CA SER A 91 4.93 2.63 -9.80
C SER A 91 4.33 1.97 -8.56
N MET A 92 3.00 2.07 -8.37
CA MET A 92 2.31 1.34 -7.28
C MET A 92 2.31 -0.17 -7.48
N ILE A 93 2.10 -0.64 -8.71
CA ILE A 93 2.19 -2.09 -9.04
C ILE A 93 3.59 -2.60 -8.70
N MET A 94 4.64 -1.89 -9.11
CA MET A 94 6.02 -2.23 -8.80
C MET A 94 6.27 -2.25 -7.28
N ALA A 95 5.78 -1.26 -6.56
CA ALA A 95 5.86 -1.20 -5.09
C ALA A 95 5.22 -2.44 -4.44
N ILE A 96 4.02 -2.82 -4.87
CA ILE A 96 3.30 -4.00 -4.36
C ILE A 96 4.07 -5.29 -4.67
N ILE A 97 4.65 -5.41 -5.85
CA ILE A 97 5.46 -6.59 -6.20
C ILE A 97 6.70 -6.67 -5.32
N ILE A 98 7.39 -5.55 -5.08
CA ILE A 98 8.58 -5.51 -4.21
C ILE A 98 8.20 -5.95 -2.79
N TRP A 99 7.12 -5.43 -2.21
CA TRP A 99 6.73 -5.84 -0.86
C TRP A 99 6.22 -7.29 -0.81
N PHE A 100 5.51 -7.78 -1.84
CA PHE A 100 5.11 -9.18 -1.93
C PHE A 100 6.34 -10.10 -1.87
N VAL A 101 7.38 -9.82 -2.68
CA VAL A 101 8.64 -10.56 -2.65
C VAL A 101 9.32 -10.44 -1.28
N ALA A 102 9.32 -9.24 -0.71
CA ALA A 102 9.89 -9.00 0.62
C ALA A 102 9.22 -9.87 1.70
N MET A 103 7.89 -9.97 1.67
CA MET A 103 7.16 -10.81 2.61
C MET A 103 7.44 -12.30 2.39
N LEU A 104 7.53 -12.76 1.15
CA LEU A 104 7.95 -14.15 0.88
C LEU A 104 9.35 -14.42 1.42
N VAL A 105 10.32 -13.55 1.17
CA VAL A 105 11.69 -13.66 1.72
C VAL A 105 11.66 -13.72 3.25
N GLY A 106 10.83 -12.90 3.90
CA GLY A 106 10.65 -12.92 5.35
C GLY A 106 10.05 -14.23 5.87
N GLY A 107 9.09 -14.80 5.14
CA GLY A 107 8.47 -16.09 5.47
C GLY A 107 9.43 -17.29 5.37
N PHE A 108 10.45 -17.20 4.54
CA PHE A 108 11.52 -18.22 4.42
C PHE A 108 12.77 -17.90 5.24
N ALA A 109 12.78 -16.81 6.03
CA ALA A 109 13.96 -16.42 6.76
C ALA A 109 14.29 -17.38 7.90
N THR A 110 15.51 -17.92 7.89
CA THR A 110 16.07 -18.80 8.94
C THR A 110 17.21 -18.12 9.69
N ILE A 111 17.68 -16.98 9.23
CA ILE A 111 18.74 -16.19 9.83
C ILE A 111 18.39 -14.71 9.82
N LEU A 112 18.94 -13.97 10.77
CA LEU A 112 18.71 -12.51 10.90
C LEU A 112 19.04 -11.75 9.62
N GLY A 113 20.10 -12.11 8.88
CA GLY A 113 20.50 -11.41 7.65
C GLY A 113 19.39 -11.47 6.56
N VAL A 114 18.76 -12.61 6.36
CA VAL A 114 17.64 -12.77 5.43
C VAL A 114 16.42 -11.99 5.90
N MET A 115 16.14 -11.99 7.19
CA MET A 115 15.06 -11.19 7.75
C MET A 115 15.32 -9.68 7.57
N LEU A 116 16.54 -9.19 7.77
CA LEU A 116 16.89 -7.80 7.50
C LEU A 116 16.75 -7.43 6.02
N LEU A 117 17.13 -8.33 5.11
CA LEU A 117 16.90 -8.15 3.67
C LEU A 117 15.39 -8.01 3.36
N SER A 118 14.57 -8.87 3.93
CA SER A 118 13.11 -8.75 3.83
C SER A 118 12.62 -7.38 4.31
N ARG A 119 13.07 -6.93 5.48
CA ARG A 119 12.70 -5.61 6.02
C ARG A 119 13.15 -4.44 5.14
N PHE A 120 14.36 -4.55 4.57
CA PHE A 120 14.89 -3.55 3.64
C PHE A 120 14.05 -3.46 2.36
N LEU A 121 13.76 -4.60 1.72
CA LEU A 121 12.93 -4.65 0.51
C LEU A 121 11.52 -4.14 0.78
N LEU A 122 10.91 -4.53 1.91
CA LEU A 122 9.59 -4.05 2.31
C LEU A 122 9.60 -2.53 2.47
N GLY A 123 10.61 -1.98 3.15
CA GLY A 123 10.75 -0.53 3.32
C GLY A 123 10.85 0.21 1.99
N LEU A 124 11.64 -0.29 1.03
CA LEU A 124 11.75 0.31 -0.31
C LEU A 124 10.38 0.30 -1.04
N GLY A 125 9.67 -0.82 -1.03
CA GLY A 125 8.37 -0.94 -1.69
C GLY A 125 7.32 0.00 -1.08
N GLU A 126 7.16 -0.02 0.23
CA GLU A 126 6.20 0.86 0.92
C GLU A 126 6.60 2.35 0.83
N GLY A 127 7.91 2.66 0.83
CA GLY A 127 8.40 4.02 0.66
C GLY A 127 8.05 4.62 -0.69
N LEU A 128 8.08 3.83 -1.76
CA LEU A 128 7.61 4.24 -3.09
C LEU A 128 6.08 4.42 -3.14
N HIS A 129 5.34 3.55 -2.45
CA HIS A 129 3.88 3.51 -2.52
C HIS A 129 3.20 4.80 -2.02
N PHE A 130 3.67 5.35 -0.91
CA PHE A 130 3.03 6.51 -0.26
C PHE A 130 3.00 7.78 -1.13
N PRO A 131 4.09 8.21 -1.80
CA PRO A 131 4.05 9.33 -2.74
C PRO A 131 3.07 9.12 -3.90
N MET A 132 2.92 7.88 -4.38
CA MET A 132 2.02 7.55 -5.49
C MET A 132 0.56 7.75 -5.11
N MET A 133 0.16 7.46 -3.87
CA MET A 133 -1.19 7.74 -3.38
C MET A 133 -1.52 9.23 -3.44
N ASN A 134 -0.59 10.08 -3.04
CA ASN A 134 -0.73 11.53 -3.15
C ASN A 134 -0.82 11.98 -4.63
N THR A 135 -0.06 11.35 -5.52
CA THR A 135 -0.10 11.63 -6.95
C THR A 135 -1.47 11.27 -7.55
N TYR A 136 -2.04 10.13 -7.17
CA TYR A 136 -3.42 9.78 -7.54
C TYR A 136 -4.44 10.81 -7.03
N CYS A 137 -4.36 11.19 -5.76
CA CYS A 137 -5.27 12.21 -5.22
C CYS A 137 -5.16 13.54 -5.95
N ARG A 138 -3.93 13.95 -6.33
CA ARG A 138 -3.71 15.17 -7.12
C ARG A 138 -4.31 15.10 -8.53
N ALA A 139 -4.26 13.94 -9.16
CA ALA A 139 -4.73 13.74 -10.54
C ALA A 139 -6.27 13.55 -10.63
N TRP A 140 -6.91 12.98 -9.59
CA TRP A 140 -8.31 12.55 -9.65
C TRP A 140 -9.29 13.42 -8.86
N PHE A 141 -8.79 14.27 -7.96
CA PHE A 141 -9.64 15.10 -7.11
C PHE A 141 -9.39 16.59 -7.35
N PRO A 142 -10.47 17.42 -7.40
CA PRO A 142 -10.34 18.85 -7.46
C PRO A 142 -9.68 19.39 -6.18
N VAL A 143 -9.09 20.57 -6.25
CA VAL A 143 -8.29 21.15 -5.14
C VAL A 143 -9.06 21.17 -3.82
N GLN A 144 -10.37 21.46 -3.87
CA GLN A 144 -11.26 21.57 -2.71
C GLN A 144 -11.50 20.22 -2.01
N GLU A 145 -11.37 19.10 -2.74
CA GLU A 145 -11.65 17.76 -2.21
C GLU A 145 -10.36 16.96 -1.89
N LYS A 146 -9.18 17.41 -2.34
CA LYS A 146 -7.91 16.67 -2.13
C LYS A 146 -7.62 16.35 -0.68
N ALA A 147 -7.82 17.32 0.21
CA ALA A 147 -7.58 17.11 1.64
C ALA A 147 -8.53 16.06 2.24
N LYS A 148 -9.81 16.09 1.84
CA LYS A 148 -10.80 15.08 2.28
C LYS A 148 -10.47 13.69 1.74
N ALA A 149 -10.11 13.58 0.47
CA ALA A 149 -9.69 12.33 -0.15
C ALA A 149 -8.46 11.76 0.55
N SER A 150 -7.46 12.59 0.82
CA SER A 150 -6.27 12.16 1.58
C SER A 150 -6.60 11.72 3.00
N ALA A 151 -7.47 12.42 3.70
CA ALA A 151 -7.90 12.03 5.05
C ALA A 151 -8.61 10.67 5.06
N ILE A 152 -9.46 10.39 4.04
CA ILE A 152 -10.21 9.13 3.97
C ILE A 152 -9.28 7.94 3.78
N TRP A 153 -8.37 7.96 2.78
CA TRP A 153 -7.49 6.81 2.62
C TRP A 153 -6.50 6.67 3.78
N PHE A 154 -6.13 7.78 4.43
CA PHE A 154 -5.23 7.75 5.59
C PHE A 154 -5.84 7.03 6.81
N ILE A 155 -7.17 6.94 6.92
CA ILE A 155 -7.86 6.14 7.96
C ILE A 155 -7.36 4.69 7.98
N GLY A 156 -6.99 4.14 6.82
CA GLY A 156 -6.44 2.80 6.68
C GLY A 156 -5.23 2.53 7.58
N THR A 157 -4.42 3.55 7.87
CA THR A 157 -3.26 3.43 8.77
C THR A 157 -3.66 3.10 10.21
N SER A 158 -4.84 3.51 10.64
CA SER A 158 -5.39 3.22 11.97
C SER A 158 -6.23 1.94 12.00
N VAL A 159 -6.92 1.64 10.89
CA VAL A 159 -7.72 0.41 10.74
C VAL A 159 -6.82 -0.83 10.68
N ALA A 160 -5.67 -0.72 10.01
CA ALA A 160 -4.75 -1.83 9.83
C ALA A 160 -4.25 -2.45 11.15
N PRO A 161 -3.76 -1.69 12.15
CA PRO A 161 -3.37 -2.27 13.45
C PRO A 161 -4.55 -2.88 14.20
N ALA A 162 -5.73 -2.27 14.13
CA ALA A 162 -6.92 -2.78 14.82
C ALA A 162 -7.34 -4.17 14.33
N ILE A 163 -7.15 -4.46 13.04
CA ILE A 163 -7.45 -5.77 12.44
C ILE A 163 -6.21 -6.67 12.46
N GLY A 164 -5.05 -6.14 12.10
CA GLY A 164 -3.83 -6.93 11.89
C GLY A 164 -3.26 -7.53 13.16
N MET A 165 -3.24 -6.77 14.27
CA MET A 165 -2.68 -7.30 15.53
C MET A 165 -3.38 -8.55 16.02
N PRO A 166 -4.73 -8.60 16.17
CA PRO A 166 -5.39 -9.84 16.63
C PRO A 166 -5.26 -10.98 15.63
N VAL A 167 -5.27 -10.70 14.32
CA VAL A 167 -5.10 -11.72 13.28
C VAL A 167 -3.71 -12.35 13.37
N PHE A 168 -2.65 -11.54 13.42
CA PHE A 168 -1.28 -12.07 13.53
C PHE A 168 -1.03 -12.76 14.87
N ALA A 169 -1.54 -12.25 15.98
CA ALA A 169 -1.45 -12.90 17.26
C ALA A 169 -2.12 -14.28 17.23
N TRP A 170 -3.28 -14.42 16.59
CA TRP A 170 -3.96 -15.69 16.39
C TRP A 170 -3.14 -16.66 15.51
N ILE A 171 -2.57 -16.16 14.39
CA ILE A 171 -1.73 -16.99 13.50
C ILE A 171 -0.49 -17.51 14.28
N VAL A 172 0.20 -16.66 15.02
CA VAL A 172 1.37 -17.04 15.82
C VAL A 172 0.99 -18.07 16.89
N ALA A 173 -0.14 -17.88 17.57
CA ALA A 173 -0.59 -18.79 18.63
C ALA A 173 -1.02 -20.18 18.12
N THR A 174 -1.50 -20.29 16.88
CA THR A 174 -2.04 -21.53 16.31
C THR A 174 -1.11 -22.22 15.32
N HIS A 175 -0.18 -21.46 14.74
CA HIS A 175 0.74 -21.92 13.70
C HIS A 175 2.17 -21.45 14.06
N SER A 176 3.02 -21.27 13.08
CA SER A 176 4.36 -20.70 13.25
C SER A 176 4.36 -19.23 12.77
N TRP A 177 5.29 -18.44 13.30
CA TRP A 177 5.47 -17.04 12.91
C TRP A 177 5.70 -16.85 11.40
N HIS A 178 6.26 -17.83 10.68
CA HIS A 178 6.46 -17.81 9.24
C HIS A 178 5.14 -17.59 8.47
N TRP A 179 4.04 -18.16 8.96
CA TRP A 179 2.73 -18.05 8.35
C TRP A 179 2.18 -16.62 8.33
N THR A 180 2.61 -15.79 9.26
CA THR A 180 2.22 -14.37 9.27
C THR A 180 2.74 -13.64 8.04
N PHE A 181 3.94 -13.98 7.57
CA PHE A 181 4.54 -13.44 6.37
C PHE A 181 3.84 -13.92 5.10
N PHE A 182 3.56 -15.22 5.00
CA PHE A 182 2.83 -15.76 3.85
C PHE A 182 1.42 -15.20 3.78
N PHE A 183 0.71 -15.12 4.90
CA PHE A 183 -0.60 -14.51 4.97
C PHE A 183 -0.56 -13.05 4.51
N ALA A 184 0.37 -12.25 4.99
CA ALA A 184 0.56 -10.86 4.60
C ALA A 184 0.93 -10.73 3.12
N ALA A 185 1.80 -11.59 2.58
CA ALA A 185 2.14 -11.61 1.16
C ALA A 185 0.89 -11.82 0.28
N PHE A 186 0.07 -12.82 0.59
CA PHE A 186 -1.12 -13.11 -0.22
C PHE A 186 -2.19 -12.02 -0.11
N ILE A 187 -2.42 -11.44 1.08
CA ILE A 187 -3.31 -10.28 1.23
C ILE A 187 -2.81 -9.09 0.40
N GLY A 188 -1.49 -8.90 0.29
CA GLY A 188 -0.86 -7.88 -0.53
C GLY A 188 -1.22 -7.94 -2.01
N LEU A 189 -1.64 -9.11 -2.54
CA LEU A 189 -2.08 -9.25 -3.92
C LEU A 189 -3.51 -8.72 -4.18
N ILE A 190 -4.32 -8.57 -3.13
CA ILE A 190 -5.70 -8.06 -3.28
C ILE A 190 -5.71 -6.62 -3.85
N PRO A 191 -4.96 -5.66 -3.30
CA PRO A 191 -4.85 -4.33 -3.89
C PRO A 191 -4.31 -4.34 -5.32
N LEU A 192 -3.39 -5.25 -5.65
CA LEU A 192 -2.83 -5.37 -6.99
C LEU A 192 -3.91 -5.66 -8.04
N PHE A 193 -4.83 -6.57 -7.73
CA PHE A 193 -5.96 -6.88 -8.60
C PHE A 193 -6.83 -5.65 -8.86
N PHE A 194 -7.25 -4.95 -7.82
CA PHE A 194 -8.09 -3.77 -7.94
C PHE A 194 -7.37 -2.59 -8.61
N LEU A 195 -6.08 -2.41 -8.32
CA LEU A 195 -5.26 -1.38 -8.95
C LEU A 195 -5.12 -1.60 -10.47
N GLY A 196 -5.13 -2.86 -10.91
CA GLY A 196 -5.18 -3.21 -12.33
C GLY A 196 -6.35 -2.56 -13.07
N MET A 197 -7.49 -2.35 -12.39
CA MET A 197 -8.71 -1.76 -12.93
C MET A 197 -8.70 -0.21 -12.98
N THR A 198 -7.70 0.45 -12.40
CA THR A 198 -7.57 1.92 -12.39
C THR A 198 -6.80 2.45 -13.60
N ALA A 199 -6.76 3.76 -13.77
CA ALA A 199 -5.93 4.47 -14.74
C ALA A 199 -5.12 5.56 -14.03
N ASP A 200 -4.01 6.02 -14.61
CA ASP A 200 -3.17 7.07 -14.02
C ASP A 200 -3.91 8.40 -13.86
N THR A 201 -4.78 8.72 -14.81
CA THR A 201 -5.60 9.93 -14.79
C THR A 201 -7.05 9.64 -15.17
N PRO A 202 -8.03 10.49 -14.76
CA PRO A 202 -9.42 10.33 -15.16
C PRO A 202 -9.61 10.22 -16.66
N ARG A 203 -8.87 11.04 -17.44
CA ARG A 203 -8.96 11.08 -18.90
C ARG A 203 -8.55 9.77 -19.60
N GLN A 204 -7.73 8.97 -18.96
CA GLN A 204 -7.29 7.65 -19.48
C GLN A 204 -8.22 6.51 -19.08
N HIS A 205 -9.19 6.76 -18.21
CA HIS A 205 -10.09 5.73 -17.72
C HIS A 205 -11.24 5.50 -18.70
N LYS A 206 -11.42 4.25 -19.17
CA LYS A 206 -12.33 3.89 -20.27
C LYS A 206 -13.82 4.18 -20.01
N THR A 207 -14.23 4.31 -18.76
CA THR A 207 -15.65 4.39 -18.35
C THR A 207 -16.03 5.66 -17.61
N ILE A 208 -15.16 6.67 -17.64
CA ILE A 208 -15.43 7.99 -17.05
C ILE A 208 -16.10 8.86 -18.13
N ASN A 209 -17.16 9.56 -17.75
CA ASN A 209 -17.81 10.53 -18.61
C ASN A 209 -17.24 11.95 -18.40
N GLN A 210 -17.50 12.86 -19.38
CA GLN A 210 -16.99 14.22 -19.35
C GLN A 210 -17.44 14.99 -18.09
N ALA A 211 -18.66 14.71 -17.59
CA ALA A 211 -19.20 15.36 -16.40
C ALA A 211 -18.44 15.07 -15.09
N GLU A 212 -17.55 14.07 -15.06
CA GLU A 212 -16.68 13.78 -13.91
C GLU A 212 -15.26 14.37 -14.11
N ILE A 213 -14.90 14.72 -15.35
CA ILE A 213 -13.58 15.27 -15.70
C ILE A 213 -13.52 16.79 -15.49
N ASP A 214 -14.66 17.47 -15.74
CA ASP A 214 -14.83 18.92 -15.59
C ASP A 214 -15.13 19.29 -14.14
#